data_f9b7358a9a855eb43cb8171feb4fb861
#
_entry.id   f9b7358a9a855eb43cb8171feb4fb861
#
_cell.length_a   1.000
_cell.length_b   1.000
_cell.length_c   1.000
_cell.angle_alpha   90.00
_cell.angle_beta   90.00
_cell.angle_gamma   90.00
#
_symmetry.space_group_name_H-M   'P 1'
#
loop_
_entity.id
_entity.type
_entity.pdbx_description
1 polymer ?
#
loop_
_entity_poly.entity_id
_entity_poly.type
_entity_poly.pdbx_seq_one_letter_code
_entity_poly.pdbx_strand_id
1 'polypeptide(L)'
;MSSDRTVSRRAILKGAAIGGGALLLDRVGLASTLEASPPTTDVAAYVLPSAPGVEIASILTVGDAAENGYRMVGIPDGLGALGNGRTFSLFMNHELTASAGSSGPGIARAHGNAGAFVSKWTIDRRTLRVLAGEDLTPSPSHVRLWNSATKQYQVMTTSWDRLCSADLPDEKALRHGNRGTSERIFLNGEEVNFGRAWARIVTGEHEGEAWELPRLGKMSFENVVACPHGKDQTIVALFDDGDLNTAAPAANNPSEVYIYIGNKQTQGNEIERAGLTNGKLYGVKVFLGDTHVTEESNDFGLGSAMAGFVGSARFELVELGSDGDVSGLSGLQLSADSIANGVFRMLRPEDGAWDPRGNGKDSLYFVTTASISPLRNSRLWRLKFDDITRPQEGGTIEILLTNTPGRMFDNITIDRLGRVLLQEDTGNNSWVAKIWAYGIDTGALIEVAHHDPELFETGVNPAKFITVDEESSGIIDAQQIFGEGWFLFVVQSHAVKSDPELVQDGQLLRMYVPPQIAR
;
A
#
# COMPACT_ATOMS: atom_id res chain seq x y z
N MET A 1 36.48 1.31 -67.92
CA MET A 1 37.93 1.35 -67.63
C MET A 1 38.02 0.98 -66.14
N SER A 2 38.14 -0.31 -65.83
CA SER A 2 39.38 -1.04 -65.59
C SER A 2 40.04 -0.52 -64.31
N SER A 3 40.37 -1.27 -63.30
CA SER A 3 40.52 -2.69 -63.00
C SER A 3 40.80 -2.78 -61.49
N ASP A 4 40.21 -3.59 -60.73
CA ASP A 4 40.57 -4.96 -60.40
C ASP A 4 41.99 -5.19 -59.86
N ARG A 5 42.09 -5.72 -58.63
CA ARG A 5 42.92 -6.87 -58.20
C ARG A 5 43.05 -6.96 -56.68
N THR A 6 42.42 -7.83 -56.09
CA THR A 6 42.67 -9.10 -55.36
C THR A 6 44.11 -9.57 -55.14
N VAL A 7 44.22 -10.42 -54.11
CA VAL A 7 45.22 -11.48 -53.81
C VAL A 7 46.24 -11.13 -52.71
N SER A 8 46.59 -11.94 -51.76
CA SER A 8 46.31 -13.27 -51.22
C SER A 8 47.45 -13.66 -50.22
N ARG A 9 47.08 -14.26 -49.16
CA ARG A 9 47.67 -15.41 -48.43
C ARG A 9 49.18 -15.65 -48.30
N ARG A 10 49.53 -16.10 -47.05
CA ARG A 10 50.59 -17.14 -46.67
C ARG A 10 52.00 -16.62 -46.47
N ALA A 11 52.78 -17.16 -45.57
CA ALA A 11 52.81 -18.20 -44.53
C ALA A 11 54.24 -18.35 -44.03
N ILE A 12 54.41 -18.92 -42.82
CA ILE A 12 55.45 -19.91 -42.44
C ILE A 12 56.91 -19.36 -42.21
N LEU A 13 57.62 -19.61 -41.18
CA LEU A 13 57.90 -20.68 -40.23
C LEU A 13 59.23 -20.42 -39.49
N LYS A 14 59.28 -20.85 -38.24
CA LYS A 14 60.38 -21.50 -37.53
C LYS A 14 61.66 -20.75 -37.09
N GLY A 15 61.92 -20.88 -35.82
CA GLY A 15 63.23 -20.81 -35.19
C GLY A 15 63.10 -21.08 -33.68
N ALA A 16 63.55 -22.24 -33.27
CA ALA A 16 63.63 -22.72 -31.91
C ALA A 16 64.91 -22.25 -31.22
N ALA A 17 64.93 -22.05 -29.91
CA ALA A 17 65.66 -22.85 -28.94
C ALA A 17 65.86 -22.16 -27.57
N ILE A 18 65.48 -22.85 -26.54
CA ILE A 18 66.14 -23.23 -25.27
C ILE A 18 66.41 -22.09 -24.23
N GLY A 19 65.81 -22.26 -23.05
CA GLY A 19 66.49 -22.11 -21.79
C GLY A 19 65.75 -21.31 -20.71
N GLY A 20 65.33 -21.95 -19.63
CA GLY A 20 65.14 -21.34 -18.34
C GLY A 20 63.73 -21.45 -17.74
N GLY A 21 63.56 -22.50 -16.92
CA GLY A 21 62.30 -22.72 -16.20
C GLY A 21 61.96 -21.66 -15.15
N ALA A 22 60.73 -21.26 -15.16
CA ALA A 22 60.05 -20.75 -14.00
C ALA A 22 58.62 -21.27 -14.05
N LEU A 23 58.27 -22.09 -13.10
CA LEU A 23 56.90 -22.57 -12.84
C LEU A 23 56.00 -21.37 -12.50
N LEU A 24 55.26 -20.90 -13.46
CA LEU A 24 54.07 -20.07 -13.22
C LEU A 24 52.89 -21.02 -13.11
N LEU A 25 52.46 -21.24 -11.87
CA LEU A 25 51.16 -21.83 -11.57
C LEU A 25 50.06 -20.90 -12.14
N ASP A 26 49.57 -21.25 -13.31
CA ASP A 26 48.31 -20.73 -13.83
C ASP A 26 47.20 -21.09 -12.83
N ARG A 27 46.81 -20.11 -12.03
CA ARG A 27 45.52 -20.14 -11.39
C ARG A 27 44.47 -19.99 -12.49
N VAL A 28 43.99 -21.07 -13.05
CA VAL A 28 42.71 -21.15 -13.71
C VAL A 28 41.67 -20.87 -12.62
N GLY A 29 41.31 -19.62 -12.51
CA GLY A 29 40.11 -19.21 -11.76
C GLY A 29 38.92 -19.86 -12.44
N LEU A 30 38.45 -20.98 -11.91
CA LEU A 30 37.10 -21.42 -12.10
C LEU A 30 36.21 -20.31 -11.53
N ALA A 31 35.86 -19.34 -12.38
CA ALA A 31 34.66 -18.57 -12.19
C ALA A 31 33.51 -19.58 -12.29
N SER A 32 33.13 -20.17 -11.16
CA SER A 32 31.83 -20.80 -11.04
C SER A 32 30.81 -19.72 -11.40
N THR A 33 30.29 -19.79 -12.60
CA THR A 33 28.99 -19.17 -12.89
C THR A 33 28.02 -19.85 -11.94
N LEU A 34 27.83 -19.24 -10.77
CA LEU A 34 26.70 -19.54 -9.93
C LEU A 34 25.49 -19.22 -10.81
N GLU A 35 24.91 -20.25 -11.44
CA GLU A 35 23.58 -20.11 -12.05
C GLU A 35 22.70 -19.46 -11.00
N ALA A 36 22.15 -18.30 -11.34
CA ALA A 36 21.21 -17.64 -10.45
C ALA A 36 20.06 -18.64 -10.25
N SER A 37 19.84 -19.06 -9.02
CA SER A 37 18.69 -19.90 -8.71
C SER A 37 17.42 -19.19 -9.23
N PRO A 38 16.51 -19.91 -9.90
CA PRO A 38 15.29 -19.30 -10.41
C PRO A 38 14.47 -18.66 -9.27
N PRO A 39 13.61 -17.67 -9.56
CA PRO A 39 12.65 -17.16 -8.60
C PRO A 39 11.76 -18.29 -8.05
N THR A 40 11.00 -18.04 -6.99
CA THR A 40 10.14 -19.06 -6.37
C THR A 40 8.98 -19.43 -7.28
N THR A 41 8.39 -18.45 -7.97
CA THR A 41 7.34 -18.69 -8.98
C THR A 41 7.92 -18.83 -10.39
N ASP A 42 7.37 -19.72 -11.20
CA ASP A 42 7.55 -19.85 -12.67
C ASP A 42 6.35 -19.25 -13.45
N VAL A 43 5.36 -18.72 -12.76
CA VAL A 43 4.24 -18.01 -13.38
C VAL A 43 4.71 -16.63 -13.87
N ALA A 44 4.40 -16.33 -15.14
CA ALA A 44 4.70 -15.02 -15.72
C ALA A 44 4.00 -13.90 -14.93
N ALA A 45 4.56 -12.69 -14.99
CA ALA A 45 3.96 -11.54 -14.33
C ALA A 45 2.56 -11.26 -14.90
N TYR A 46 1.61 -11.00 -14.00
CA TYR A 46 0.22 -10.63 -14.34
C TYR A 46 0.12 -9.20 -14.87
N VAL A 47 1.17 -8.42 -14.73
CA VAL A 47 1.26 -7.02 -15.16
C VAL A 47 2.40 -6.86 -16.15
N LEU A 48 2.17 -6.11 -17.22
CA LEU A 48 3.11 -5.84 -18.30
C LEU A 48 3.57 -4.38 -18.27
N PRO A 49 4.83 -4.08 -18.63
CA PRO A 49 5.32 -2.71 -18.72
C PRO A 49 4.70 -1.98 -19.93
N SER A 50 4.28 -0.72 -19.73
CA SER A 50 3.76 0.17 -20.81
C SER A 50 4.80 1.20 -21.24
N ALA A 51 5.64 1.67 -20.33
CA ALA A 51 6.61 2.73 -20.63
C ALA A 51 8.03 2.17 -20.87
N PRO A 52 8.83 2.81 -21.75
CA PRO A 52 10.19 2.35 -22.03
C PRO A 52 11.09 2.31 -20.77
N GLY A 53 11.75 1.18 -20.56
CA GLY A 53 12.68 0.95 -19.46
C GLY A 53 12.00 0.54 -18.14
N VAL A 54 10.68 0.45 -18.08
CA VAL A 54 9.98 -0.20 -16.97
C VAL A 54 10.24 -1.71 -17.04
N GLU A 55 10.58 -2.30 -15.89
CA GLU A 55 10.83 -3.73 -15.75
C GLU A 55 9.91 -4.30 -14.67
N ILE A 56 9.30 -5.46 -14.92
CA ILE A 56 8.41 -6.14 -13.98
C ILE A 56 8.83 -7.59 -13.84
N ALA A 57 8.82 -8.10 -12.61
CA ALA A 57 9.12 -9.50 -12.34
C ALA A 57 8.20 -10.04 -11.25
N SER A 58 7.64 -11.23 -11.47
CA SER A 58 6.91 -12.00 -10.47
C SER A 58 7.87 -12.57 -9.42
N ILE A 59 7.44 -12.60 -8.16
CA ILE A 59 8.19 -13.12 -7.02
C ILE A 59 7.52 -14.38 -6.49
N LEU A 60 6.20 -14.33 -6.28
CA LEU A 60 5.40 -15.40 -5.68
C LEU A 60 3.97 -15.33 -6.22
N THR A 61 3.40 -16.46 -6.54
CA THR A 61 2.00 -16.58 -6.98
C THR A 61 1.21 -17.40 -5.98
N VAL A 62 -0.06 -17.13 -5.81
CA VAL A 62 -0.92 -17.88 -4.88
C VAL A 62 -0.86 -19.37 -5.16
N GLY A 63 -0.56 -20.14 -4.11
CA GLY A 63 -0.32 -21.57 -4.15
C GLY A 63 1.16 -21.96 -4.17
N ASP A 64 2.07 -21.05 -4.57
CA ASP A 64 3.51 -21.29 -4.42
C ASP A 64 3.90 -21.38 -2.95
N ALA A 65 4.95 -22.15 -2.67
CA ALA A 65 5.48 -22.33 -1.33
C ALA A 65 6.89 -21.74 -1.20
N ALA A 66 7.16 -21.10 -0.08
CA ALA A 66 8.51 -20.79 0.36
C ALA A 66 9.32 -22.08 0.61
N GLU A 67 10.66 -21.97 0.76
CA GLU A 67 11.52 -23.15 1.02
C GLU A 67 11.15 -23.90 2.31
N ASN A 68 10.52 -23.23 3.29
CA ASN A 68 10.01 -23.86 4.50
C ASN A 68 8.61 -24.50 4.34
N GLY A 69 8.03 -24.47 3.15
CA GLY A 69 6.74 -25.07 2.83
C GLY A 69 5.51 -24.19 3.10
N TYR A 70 5.68 -22.96 3.61
CA TYR A 70 4.58 -22.03 3.82
C TYR A 70 4.07 -21.50 2.48
N ARG A 71 2.76 -21.58 2.25
CA ARG A 71 2.12 -21.25 0.96
C ARG A 71 1.58 -19.83 0.94
N MET A 72 1.71 -19.16 -0.21
CA MET A 72 1.01 -17.90 -0.45
C MET A 72 -0.48 -18.15 -0.60
N VAL A 73 -1.27 -17.40 0.13
CA VAL A 73 -2.73 -17.42 0.14
C VAL A 73 -3.25 -16.21 -0.65
N GLY A 74 -4.46 -16.30 -1.12
CA GLY A 74 -5.09 -15.28 -1.94
C GLY A 74 -5.53 -14.04 -1.20
N ILE A 75 -6.03 -13.17 -2.00
CA ILE A 75 -6.35 -11.79 -1.79
C ILE A 75 -5.17 -11.06 -1.11
N PRO A 76 -3.97 -11.09 -1.74
CA PRO A 76 -2.83 -10.35 -1.22
C PRO A 76 -3.07 -8.85 -1.39
N ASP A 77 -2.81 -8.07 -0.34
CA ASP A 77 -3.00 -6.64 -0.34
C ASP A 77 -1.87 -5.92 0.41
N GLY A 78 -2.17 -4.88 1.18
CA GLY A 78 -1.27 -3.97 1.86
C GLY A 78 0.09 -4.55 2.22
N LEU A 79 1.13 -3.88 1.78
CA LEU A 79 2.51 -4.33 1.94
C LEU A 79 3.31 -3.46 2.90
N GLY A 80 4.32 -4.07 3.50
CA GLY A 80 5.41 -3.39 4.18
C GLY A 80 6.69 -4.18 4.02
N ALA A 81 7.86 -3.53 3.92
CA ALA A 81 9.10 -4.26 3.73
C ALA A 81 10.27 -3.65 4.52
N LEU A 82 11.14 -4.52 5.06
CA LEU A 82 12.34 -4.14 5.79
C LEU A 82 13.57 -4.85 5.23
N GLY A 83 14.56 -4.08 4.80
CA GLY A 83 15.84 -4.63 4.35
C GLY A 83 16.62 -5.26 5.52
N ASN A 84 17.16 -6.46 5.31
CA ASN A 84 18.01 -7.17 6.26
C ASN A 84 19.24 -7.75 5.55
N GLY A 85 20.16 -6.88 5.17
CA GLY A 85 21.39 -7.25 4.49
C GLY A 85 21.15 -7.96 3.15
N ARG A 86 21.37 -9.28 3.11
CA ARG A 86 21.18 -10.10 1.90
C ARG A 86 19.71 -10.40 1.62
N THR A 87 18.87 -10.36 2.62
CA THR A 87 17.44 -10.63 2.54
C THR A 87 16.63 -9.36 2.83
N PHE A 88 15.33 -9.45 2.68
CA PHE A 88 14.37 -8.51 3.23
C PHE A 88 13.18 -9.27 3.80
N SER A 89 12.56 -8.69 4.82
CA SER A 89 11.27 -9.15 5.34
C SER A 89 10.17 -8.38 4.62
N LEU A 90 9.16 -9.10 4.13
CA LEU A 90 7.95 -8.54 3.56
C LEU A 90 6.78 -8.92 4.45
N PHE A 91 5.93 -7.94 4.79
CA PHE A 91 4.65 -8.12 5.46
C PHE A 91 3.56 -7.87 4.44
N MET A 92 2.56 -8.77 4.41
CA MET A 92 1.51 -8.75 3.41
C MET A 92 0.16 -9.01 4.09
N ASN A 93 -0.78 -8.11 3.90
CA ASN A 93 -2.17 -8.35 4.24
C ASN A 93 -2.75 -9.43 3.33
N HIS A 94 -3.69 -10.19 3.86
CA HIS A 94 -4.58 -11.06 3.10
C HIS A 94 -6.01 -10.62 3.41
N GLU A 95 -6.66 -10.03 2.43
CA GLU A 95 -7.95 -9.35 2.54
C GLU A 95 -9.13 -10.34 2.54
N LEU A 96 -9.02 -11.42 3.29
CA LEU A 96 -10.07 -12.42 3.42
C LEU A 96 -11.23 -11.90 4.27
N THR A 97 -12.47 -12.27 3.90
CA THR A 97 -13.62 -12.01 4.77
C THR A 97 -13.66 -13.00 5.95
N ALA A 98 -14.17 -12.55 7.10
CA ALA A 98 -14.38 -13.42 8.26
C ALA A 98 -15.56 -14.38 8.08
N SER A 99 -16.43 -14.12 7.12
CA SER A 99 -17.60 -14.93 6.78
C SER A 99 -17.34 -15.85 5.58
N ALA A 100 -18.12 -16.92 5.47
CA ALA A 100 -18.05 -17.81 4.32
C ALA A 100 -18.52 -17.12 3.03
N GLY A 101 -17.79 -17.33 1.94
CA GLY A 101 -18.06 -16.74 0.63
C GLY A 101 -16.91 -16.95 -0.35
N SER A 102 -16.96 -16.29 -1.49
CA SER A 102 -15.91 -16.33 -2.51
C SER A 102 -14.57 -15.72 -2.05
N SER A 103 -14.63 -14.83 -1.07
CA SER A 103 -13.46 -14.12 -0.50
C SER A 103 -13.05 -14.63 0.88
N GLY A 104 -13.61 -15.74 1.37
CA GLY A 104 -13.20 -16.27 2.67
C GLY A 104 -14.13 -17.34 3.22
N PRO A 105 -13.93 -17.72 4.51
CA PRO A 105 -12.92 -17.20 5.43
C PRO A 105 -11.54 -17.89 5.30
N GLY A 106 -11.37 -18.86 4.41
CA GLY A 106 -10.17 -19.70 4.37
C GLY A 106 -10.09 -20.67 5.54
N ILE A 107 -8.87 -21.00 5.94
CA ILE A 107 -8.60 -21.88 7.10
C ILE A 107 -8.20 -21.06 8.33
N ALA A 108 -8.30 -21.67 9.52
CA ALA A 108 -7.82 -21.03 10.74
C ALA A 108 -6.30 -20.79 10.69
N ARG A 109 -5.89 -19.59 11.06
CA ARG A 109 -4.50 -19.14 11.11
C ARG A 109 -3.91 -19.25 12.54
N ALA A 110 -2.61 -19.03 12.67
CA ALA A 110 -1.88 -19.18 13.93
C ALA A 110 -2.49 -18.37 15.10
N HIS A 111 -3.09 -17.21 14.83
CA HIS A 111 -3.78 -16.40 15.84
C HIS A 111 -5.10 -17.02 16.35
N GLY A 112 -5.54 -18.16 15.79
CA GLY A 112 -6.64 -18.97 16.30
C GLY A 112 -7.98 -18.80 15.59
N ASN A 113 -8.09 -17.94 14.56
CA ASN A 113 -9.32 -17.74 13.79
C ASN A 113 -9.05 -17.78 12.28
N ALA A 114 -10.13 -17.96 11.50
CA ALA A 114 -10.15 -17.79 10.06
C ALA A 114 -10.55 -16.34 9.71
N GLY A 115 -10.38 -15.97 8.46
CA GLY A 115 -10.57 -14.62 7.93
C GLY A 115 -9.25 -13.98 7.55
N ALA A 116 -9.22 -12.65 7.48
CA ALA A 116 -8.02 -11.88 7.14
C ALA A 116 -6.86 -12.16 8.10
N PHE A 117 -5.64 -11.98 7.63
CA PHE A 117 -4.43 -12.12 8.42
C PHE A 117 -3.26 -11.40 7.76
N VAL A 118 -2.13 -11.31 8.44
CA VAL A 118 -0.89 -10.81 7.88
C VAL A 118 0.13 -11.94 7.81
N SER A 119 0.73 -12.14 6.64
CA SER A 119 1.86 -13.04 6.46
C SER A 119 3.19 -12.27 6.50
N LYS A 120 4.24 -12.95 6.98
CA LYS A 120 5.61 -12.45 6.95
C LYS A 120 6.47 -13.36 6.09
N TRP A 121 7.24 -12.78 5.16
CA TRP A 121 8.06 -13.48 4.21
C TRP A 121 9.52 -13.05 4.34
N THR A 122 10.44 -14.00 4.21
CA THR A 122 11.89 -13.75 4.10
C THR A 122 12.32 -14.04 2.68
N ILE A 123 12.79 -13.01 1.96
CA ILE A 123 13.08 -13.09 0.52
C ILE A 123 14.55 -12.72 0.27
N ASP A 124 15.28 -13.51 -0.54
CA ASP A 124 16.63 -13.16 -0.99
C ASP A 124 16.56 -11.99 -1.98
N ARG A 125 17.20 -10.92 -1.63
CA ARG A 125 17.16 -9.63 -2.33
C ARG A 125 17.70 -9.69 -3.78
N ARG A 126 18.64 -10.59 -4.05
CA ARG A 126 19.28 -10.70 -5.36
C ARG A 126 18.56 -11.67 -6.30
N THR A 127 18.11 -12.80 -5.75
CA THR A 127 17.51 -13.87 -6.54
C THR A 127 16.00 -13.84 -6.54
N LEU A 128 15.38 -13.09 -5.63
CA LEU A 128 13.94 -13.04 -5.35
C LEU A 128 13.35 -14.39 -4.88
N ARG A 129 14.21 -15.33 -4.44
CA ARG A 129 13.75 -16.58 -3.85
C ARG A 129 13.14 -16.31 -2.48
N VAL A 130 11.99 -16.89 -2.25
CA VAL A 130 11.27 -16.83 -0.97
C VAL A 130 11.76 -17.97 -0.09
N LEU A 131 12.55 -17.62 0.93
CA LEU A 131 13.23 -18.59 1.80
C LEU A 131 12.33 -19.11 2.92
N ALA A 132 11.46 -18.25 3.43
CA ALA A 132 10.51 -18.62 4.49
C ALA A 132 9.25 -17.75 4.42
N GLY A 133 8.14 -18.30 4.90
CA GLY A 133 6.89 -17.62 5.18
C GLY A 133 6.33 -18.08 6.52
N GLU A 134 5.53 -17.23 7.16
CA GLU A 134 4.83 -17.51 8.42
C GLU A 134 3.65 -16.55 8.62
N ASP A 135 2.67 -16.93 9.44
CA ASP A 135 1.69 -15.97 9.95
C ASP A 135 2.40 -14.99 10.89
N LEU A 136 2.26 -13.68 10.68
CA LEU A 136 2.93 -12.67 11.51
C LEU A 136 2.51 -12.77 12.97
N THR A 137 1.23 -13.03 13.25
CA THR A 137 0.71 -13.21 14.62
C THR A 137 0.69 -14.70 14.99
N PRO A 138 1.69 -15.17 15.77
CA PRO A 138 2.00 -16.60 15.88
C PRO A 138 1.08 -17.37 16.82
N SER A 139 0.24 -16.71 17.61
CA SER A 139 -0.71 -17.36 18.51
C SER A 139 -1.80 -16.40 19.01
N PRO A 140 -2.92 -16.95 19.57
CA PRO A 140 -3.96 -16.15 20.22
C PRO A 140 -3.45 -15.23 21.35
N SER A 141 -2.36 -15.61 22.01
CA SER A 141 -1.79 -14.83 23.11
C SER A 141 -1.09 -13.53 22.66
N HIS A 142 -0.91 -13.32 21.35
CA HIS A 142 -0.33 -12.11 20.79
C HIS A 142 -1.39 -11.08 20.37
N VAL A 143 -2.68 -11.36 20.54
CA VAL A 143 -3.75 -10.40 20.20
C VAL A 143 -4.18 -9.60 21.42
N ARG A 144 -4.24 -8.29 21.28
CA ARG A 144 -4.58 -7.30 22.31
C ARG A 144 -5.84 -6.55 21.87
N LEU A 145 -7.00 -7.00 22.36
CA LEU A 145 -8.29 -6.36 22.12
C LEU A 145 -8.58 -5.31 23.18
N TRP A 146 -9.13 -4.19 22.73
CA TRP A 146 -9.59 -3.14 23.62
C TRP A 146 -10.95 -3.47 24.23
N ASN A 147 -11.06 -3.38 25.54
CA ASN A 147 -12.33 -3.45 26.25
C ASN A 147 -12.78 -2.04 26.63
N SER A 148 -13.76 -1.51 25.91
CA SER A 148 -14.27 -0.14 26.13
C SER A 148 -14.94 0.06 27.49
N ALA A 149 -15.47 -0.99 28.12
CA ALA A 149 -16.12 -0.91 29.43
C ALA A 149 -15.09 -0.77 30.56
N THR A 150 -13.96 -1.49 30.48
CA THR A 150 -12.91 -1.44 31.48
C THR A 150 -11.79 -0.46 31.12
N LYS A 151 -11.76 0.05 29.87
CA LYS A 151 -10.70 0.87 29.28
C LYS A 151 -9.32 0.21 29.41
N GLN A 152 -9.25 -1.06 29.11
CA GLN A 152 -8.02 -1.86 29.20
C GLN A 152 -7.92 -2.84 28.03
N TYR A 153 -6.68 -3.18 27.65
CA TYR A 153 -6.43 -4.26 26.71
C TYR A 153 -6.58 -5.62 27.38
N GLN A 154 -7.14 -6.55 26.63
CA GLN A 154 -7.31 -7.95 27.01
C GLN A 154 -6.62 -8.84 25.98
N VAL A 155 -5.96 -9.89 26.46
CA VAL A 155 -5.41 -10.94 25.60
C VAL A 155 -6.58 -11.83 25.17
N MET A 156 -6.99 -11.68 23.91
CA MET A 156 -8.13 -12.42 23.36
C MET A 156 -8.03 -12.47 21.85
N THR A 157 -8.15 -13.65 21.25
CA THR A 157 -8.20 -13.77 19.80
C THR A 157 -9.53 -13.25 19.22
N THR A 158 -9.49 -12.85 17.95
CA THR A 158 -10.64 -12.42 17.16
C THR A 158 -10.42 -12.84 15.71
N SER A 159 -11.49 -12.97 14.92
CA SER A 159 -11.38 -12.95 13.47
C SER A 159 -11.09 -11.52 13.02
N TRP A 160 -10.22 -11.37 12.05
CA TRP A 160 -10.07 -10.13 11.28
C TRP A 160 -10.83 -10.26 9.96
N ASP A 161 -11.31 -9.14 9.45
CA ASP A 161 -12.17 -9.08 8.27
C ASP A 161 -11.63 -8.03 7.30
N ARG A 162 -11.38 -8.41 6.05
CA ARG A 162 -10.87 -7.53 4.98
C ARG A 162 -9.78 -6.56 5.46
N LEU A 163 -8.55 -7.08 5.61
CA LEU A 163 -7.36 -6.23 5.81
C LEU A 163 -6.88 -5.77 4.43
N CYS A 164 -7.33 -4.59 4.00
CA CYS A 164 -6.98 -3.99 2.72
C CYS A 164 -5.57 -3.40 2.74
N SER A 165 -5.38 -2.15 2.43
CA SER A 165 -4.08 -1.49 2.40
C SER A 165 -3.38 -1.42 3.77
N ALA A 166 -2.11 -1.10 3.77
CA ALA A 166 -1.30 -1.02 4.99
C ALA A 166 -0.14 -0.04 4.87
N ASP A 167 0.36 0.41 6.03
CA ASP A 167 1.54 1.26 6.12
C ASP A 167 2.59 0.66 7.06
N LEU A 168 3.83 0.55 6.58
CA LEU A 168 5.00 0.34 7.41
C LEU A 168 5.83 1.63 7.41
N PRO A 169 5.46 2.60 8.23
CA PRO A 169 5.97 3.96 8.14
C PRO A 169 7.48 4.07 8.37
N ASP A 170 8.08 5.16 7.88
CA ASP A 170 9.46 5.53 8.26
C ASP A 170 9.57 5.62 9.80
N GLU A 171 10.70 5.22 10.37
CA GLU A 171 10.92 5.23 11.83
C GLU A 171 10.55 6.57 12.50
N LYS A 172 10.76 7.68 11.77
CA LYS A 172 10.47 9.04 12.28
C LYS A 172 8.98 9.27 12.53
N ALA A 173 8.10 8.52 11.88
CA ALA A 173 6.66 8.64 12.11
C ALA A 173 6.30 8.29 13.56
N LEU A 174 6.98 7.28 14.14
CA LEU A 174 6.68 6.76 15.48
C LEU A 174 7.80 6.98 16.49
N ARG A 175 8.90 7.67 16.09
CA ARG A 175 10.03 8.00 16.95
C ARG A 175 10.58 9.40 16.66
N HIS A 176 10.91 10.15 17.71
CA HIS A 176 11.63 11.41 17.62
C HIS A 176 12.53 11.61 18.87
N GLY A 177 13.82 11.71 18.67
CA GLY A 177 14.79 11.81 19.76
C GLY A 177 14.72 10.60 20.70
N ASN A 178 14.43 10.85 21.98
CA ASN A 178 14.23 9.80 23.00
C ASN A 178 12.75 9.42 23.21
N ARG A 179 11.82 9.98 22.44
CA ARG A 179 10.39 9.70 22.49
C ARG A 179 9.99 8.73 21.38
N GLY A 180 8.95 7.96 21.62
CA GLY A 180 8.44 6.96 20.67
C GLY A 180 9.08 5.60 20.86
N THR A 181 8.90 4.73 19.87
CA THR A 181 9.43 3.37 19.86
C THR A 181 10.51 3.20 18.78
N SER A 182 11.49 2.33 19.05
CA SER A 182 12.43 1.85 18.03
C SER A 182 11.92 0.63 17.27
N GLU A 183 10.87 -0.02 17.81
CA GLU A 183 10.28 -1.15 17.12
C GLU A 183 9.48 -0.65 15.91
N ARG A 184 9.52 -1.44 14.84
CA ARG A 184 8.75 -1.16 13.64
C ARG A 184 7.33 -1.66 13.84
N ILE A 185 6.39 -0.85 13.45
CA ILE A 185 4.96 -1.12 13.58
C ILE A 185 4.35 -1.05 12.19
N PHE A 186 3.68 -2.12 11.79
CA PHE A 186 2.87 -2.23 10.58
C PHE A 186 1.44 -1.87 10.95
N LEU A 187 0.90 -0.85 10.30
CA LEU A 187 -0.44 -0.32 10.55
C LEU A 187 -1.37 -0.81 9.45
N ASN A 188 -2.55 -1.25 9.81
CA ASN A 188 -3.61 -1.62 8.89
C ASN A 188 -4.98 -1.47 9.57
N GLY A 189 -6.06 -1.69 8.82
CA GLY A 189 -7.41 -1.66 9.34
C GLY A 189 -8.30 -2.71 8.68
N GLU A 190 -9.47 -2.93 9.27
CA GLU A 190 -10.50 -3.79 8.69
C GLU A 190 -11.41 -2.93 7.82
N GLU A 191 -11.45 -3.18 6.53
CA GLU A 191 -12.28 -2.47 5.55
C GLU A 191 -13.69 -3.09 5.51
N VAL A 192 -14.36 -3.00 6.61
CA VAL A 192 -15.75 -3.42 6.79
C VAL A 192 -16.50 -2.42 7.65
N ASN A 193 -17.81 -2.42 7.57
CA ASN A 193 -18.64 -1.61 8.46
C ASN A 193 -18.25 -1.83 9.93
N PHE A 194 -17.89 -0.75 10.63
CA PHE A 194 -17.40 -0.80 12.02
C PHE A 194 -16.05 -1.50 12.21
N GLY A 195 -15.24 -1.60 11.17
CA GLY A 195 -13.89 -2.12 11.19
C GLY A 195 -13.02 -1.45 12.25
N ARG A 196 -11.94 -2.12 12.61
CA ARG A 196 -11.01 -1.69 13.65
C ARG A 196 -9.64 -1.42 13.04
N ALA A 197 -8.95 -0.38 13.51
CA ALA A 197 -7.55 -0.16 13.18
C ALA A 197 -6.63 -1.00 14.07
N TRP A 198 -5.50 -1.44 13.53
CA TRP A 198 -4.54 -2.31 14.18
C TRP A 198 -3.10 -1.81 14.04
N ALA A 199 -2.34 -1.97 15.12
CA ALA A 199 -0.89 -1.85 15.13
C ALA A 199 -0.27 -3.23 15.33
N ARG A 200 0.60 -3.66 14.40
CA ARG A 200 1.29 -4.94 14.47
C ARG A 200 2.78 -4.70 14.65
N ILE A 201 3.35 -5.17 15.75
CA ILE A 201 4.78 -5.04 16.02
C ILE A 201 5.52 -6.06 15.14
N VAL A 202 6.45 -5.57 14.29
CA VAL A 202 7.12 -6.41 13.30
C VAL A 202 8.62 -6.56 13.54
N THR A 203 9.12 -6.04 14.66
CA THR A 203 10.51 -6.23 15.11
C THR A 203 10.58 -6.33 16.64
N GLY A 204 11.70 -6.87 17.15
CA GLY A 204 12.05 -6.85 18.57
C GLY A 204 11.38 -7.92 19.42
N GLU A 205 11.32 -7.68 20.74
CA GLU A 205 10.86 -8.69 21.71
C GLU A 205 9.35 -9.00 21.56
N HIS A 206 8.57 -8.00 21.14
CA HIS A 206 7.11 -8.12 21.00
C HIS A 206 6.67 -8.34 19.54
N GLU A 207 7.59 -8.79 18.68
CA GLU A 207 7.25 -9.12 17.29
C GLU A 207 6.09 -10.12 17.23
N GLY A 208 5.13 -9.85 16.35
CA GLY A 208 3.91 -10.65 16.16
C GLY A 208 2.72 -10.20 17.01
N GLU A 209 2.90 -9.28 17.97
CA GLU A 209 1.76 -8.73 18.70
C GLU A 209 0.91 -7.82 17.79
N ALA A 210 -0.40 -7.99 17.87
CA ALA A 210 -1.41 -7.18 17.19
C ALA A 210 -2.27 -6.44 18.23
N TRP A 211 -2.28 -5.12 18.16
CA TRP A 211 -2.97 -4.24 19.10
C TRP A 211 -4.09 -3.47 18.41
N GLU A 212 -5.32 -3.59 18.88
CA GLU A 212 -6.43 -2.73 18.45
C GLU A 212 -6.14 -1.26 18.81
N LEU A 213 -6.47 -0.33 17.91
CA LEU A 213 -6.27 1.11 18.09
C LEU A 213 -7.61 1.86 18.23
N PRO A 214 -8.30 1.77 19.38
CA PRO A 214 -9.67 2.27 19.51
C PRO A 214 -9.79 3.80 19.38
N ARG A 215 -8.71 4.55 19.60
CA ARG A 215 -8.72 6.01 19.45
C ARG A 215 -8.65 6.48 18.00
N LEU A 216 -8.44 5.57 17.06
CA LEU A 216 -8.55 5.84 15.63
C LEU A 216 -10.00 5.73 15.13
N GLY A 217 -10.92 5.29 16.00
CA GLY A 217 -12.33 5.14 15.66
C GLY A 217 -12.68 3.78 15.11
N LYS A 218 -13.88 3.67 14.53
CA LYS A 218 -14.41 2.49 13.85
C LYS A 218 -15.06 2.92 12.55
N MET A 219 -14.53 2.46 11.44
CA MET A 219 -14.95 2.82 10.08
C MET A 219 -14.58 1.67 9.13
N SER A 220 -14.87 1.80 7.85
CA SER A 220 -14.36 0.89 6.82
C SER A 220 -12.93 1.36 6.46
N PHE A 221 -11.93 0.82 7.15
CA PHE A 221 -10.56 1.29 6.96
C PHE A 221 -9.97 0.79 5.66
N GLU A 222 -9.81 1.70 4.70
CA GLU A 222 -8.96 1.44 3.56
C GLU A 222 -7.48 1.42 3.98
N ASN A 223 -6.98 2.50 4.57
CA ASN A 223 -5.61 2.53 5.08
C ASN A 223 -5.46 3.37 6.36
N VAL A 224 -4.34 3.14 7.06
CA VAL A 224 -3.92 3.79 8.33
C VAL A 224 -2.48 4.28 8.15
N VAL A 225 -2.26 5.53 7.73
CA VAL A 225 -0.99 6.02 7.18
C VAL A 225 -0.33 7.05 8.11
N ALA A 226 0.83 6.72 8.68
CA ALA A 226 1.51 7.56 9.67
C ALA A 226 2.51 8.55 9.05
N CYS A 227 2.42 9.82 9.45
CA CYS A 227 3.25 10.92 8.97
C CYS A 227 4.69 10.86 9.49
N PRO A 228 5.71 10.83 8.62
CA PRO A 228 7.12 10.80 9.06
C PRO A 228 7.65 12.15 9.57
N HIS A 229 6.85 13.21 9.52
CA HIS A 229 7.30 14.58 9.78
C HIS A 229 6.74 15.21 11.06
N GLY A 230 5.92 14.47 11.83
CA GLY A 230 5.20 14.97 13.00
C GLY A 230 6.07 15.30 14.24
N LYS A 231 7.39 15.00 14.21
CA LYS A 231 8.32 15.17 15.33
C LYS A 231 7.81 14.49 16.61
N ASP A 232 7.51 15.27 17.67
CA ASP A 232 7.00 14.73 18.94
C ASP A 232 5.54 14.27 18.86
N GLN A 233 4.81 14.69 17.81
CA GLN A 233 3.45 14.22 17.54
C GLN A 233 3.45 12.99 16.64
N THR A 234 2.51 12.11 16.89
CA THR A 234 2.15 11.00 16.00
C THR A 234 0.90 11.39 15.26
N ILE A 235 1.03 11.62 13.97
CA ILE A 235 -0.05 12.05 13.08
C ILE A 235 -0.36 10.89 12.16
N VAL A 236 -1.61 10.46 12.12
CA VAL A 236 -2.05 9.33 11.27
C VAL A 236 -3.23 9.78 10.45
N ALA A 237 -3.15 9.63 9.14
CA ALA A 237 -4.27 9.79 8.23
C ALA A 237 -5.05 8.47 8.13
N LEU A 238 -6.36 8.54 8.11
CA LEU A 238 -7.28 7.42 8.03
C LEU A 238 -8.25 7.67 6.88
N PHE A 239 -8.48 6.65 6.09
CA PHE A 239 -9.36 6.70 4.93
C PHE A 239 -10.51 5.73 5.15
N ASP A 240 -11.75 6.24 5.08
CA ASP A 240 -12.98 5.48 5.27
C ASP A 240 -13.60 5.18 3.91
N ASP A 241 -13.45 3.95 3.40
CA ASP A 241 -14.13 3.52 2.18
C ASP A 241 -15.49 2.93 2.49
N GLY A 242 -16.46 3.77 2.70
CA GLY A 242 -17.84 3.33 2.86
C GLY A 242 -18.67 4.23 3.75
N ASP A 243 -19.93 4.45 3.39
CA ASP A 243 -20.88 5.20 4.20
C ASP A 243 -21.67 4.28 5.14
N LEU A 244 -21.37 4.34 6.43
CA LEU A 244 -22.07 3.62 7.49
C LEU A 244 -23.43 4.20 7.84
N ASN A 245 -23.75 5.41 7.36
CA ASN A 245 -24.98 6.12 7.73
C ASN A 245 -26.17 5.83 6.83
N THR A 246 -26.13 4.81 6.01
CA THR A 246 -27.18 4.57 5.06
C THR A 246 -28.39 3.84 5.63
N ALA A 247 -29.39 4.61 6.05
CA ALA A 247 -30.79 4.19 5.89
C ALA A 247 -31.20 4.07 4.40
N ALA A 248 -30.38 4.56 3.48
CA ALA A 248 -30.43 4.31 2.04
C ALA A 248 -28.99 4.40 1.53
N PRO A 249 -28.45 3.37 0.86
CA PRO A 249 -27.17 3.51 0.21
C PRO A 249 -27.28 4.69 -0.76
N ALA A 250 -26.60 5.78 -0.42
CA ALA A 250 -26.40 6.85 -1.37
C ALA A 250 -25.69 6.21 -2.57
N ALA A 251 -26.09 6.55 -3.78
CA ALA A 251 -25.54 5.97 -5.01
C ALA A 251 -24.01 6.15 -5.14
N ASN A 252 -23.32 6.66 -4.12
CA ASN A 252 -21.95 7.13 -4.15
C ASN A 252 -21.16 6.91 -2.86
N ASN A 253 -21.68 6.23 -1.85
CA ASN A 253 -21.02 5.95 -0.58
C ASN A 253 -20.08 7.08 -0.09
N PRO A 254 -20.57 8.32 0.14
CA PRO A 254 -19.68 9.38 0.60
C PRO A 254 -19.24 9.08 2.03
N SER A 255 -17.95 9.17 2.27
CA SER A 255 -17.30 8.90 3.55
C SER A 255 -16.16 9.88 3.82
N GLU A 256 -15.39 9.71 4.85
CA GLU A 256 -14.57 10.77 5.39
C GLU A 256 -13.07 10.43 5.40
N VAL A 257 -12.25 11.47 5.39
CA VAL A 257 -10.83 11.40 5.73
C VAL A 257 -10.65 11.95 7.13
N TYR A 258 -9.99 11.20 8.00
CA TYR A 258 -9.72 11.59 9.37
C TYR A 258 -8.23 11.75 9.64
N ILE A 259 -7.90 12.59 10.62
CA ILE A 259 -6.53 12.79 11.09
C ILE A 259 -6.49 12.51 12.59
N TYR A 260 -5.74 11.49 12.98
CA TYR A 260 -5.43 11.24 14.39
C TYR A 260 -4.16 11.97 14.78
N ILE A 261 -4.15 12.62 15.95
CA ILE A 261 -2.98 13.34 16.47
C ILE A 261 -2.73 12.91 17.91
N GLY A 262 -1.67 12.14 18.11
CA GLY A 262 -1.18 11.70 19.41
C GLY A 262 0.19 12.28 19.75
N ASN A 263 0.73 11.92 20.91
CA ASN A 263 2.02 12.39 21.40
C ASN A 263 2.94 11.21 21.71
N LYS A 264 4.11 11.18 21.09
CA LYS A 264 5.17 10.21 21.39
C LYS A 264 5.62 10.33 22.85
N GLN A 265 5.82 9.20 23.51
CA GLN A 265 6.14 9.14 24.93
C GLN A 265 7.50 8.48 25.18
N THR A 266 8.03 8.64 26.39
CA THR A 266 9.27 8.00 26.85
C THR A 266 9.02 6.73 27.66
N GLN A 267 7.78 6.50 28.09
CA GLN A 267 7.37 5.40 28.97
C GLN A 267 6.18 4.66 28.36
N GLY A 268 5.96 3.42 28.79
CA GLY A 268 4.90 2.54 28.34
C GLY A 268 5.39 1.45 27.37
N ASN A 269 4.46 0.64 26.86
CA ASN A 269 4.73 -0.32 25.80
C ASN A 269 4.97 0.39 24.46
N GLU A 270 5.26 -0.37 23.40
CA GLU A 270 5.62 0.15 22.07
C GLU A 270 4.52 1.03 21.49
N ILE A 271 3.26 0.64 21.65
CA ILE A 271 2.09 1.35 21.09
C ILE A 271 1.81 2.64 21.85
N GLU A 272 1.95 2.61 23.18
CA GLU A 272 1.85 3.81 24.03
C GLU A 272 2.98 4.78 23.75
N ARG A 273 4.23 4.29 23.68
CA ARG A 273 5.39 5.11 23.34
C ARG A 273 5.27 5.72 21.94
N ALA A 274 4.75 4.95 20.98
CA ALA A 274 4.48 5.46 19.65
C ALA A 274 3.42 6.59 19.61
N GLY A 275 2.68 6.83 20.70
CA GLY A 275 1.65 7.85 20.77
C GLY A 275 0.34 7.45 20.07
N LEU A 276 0.10 6.13 19.90
CA LEU A 276 -1.09 5.61 19.21
C LEU A 276 -2.31 5.42 20.15
N THR A 277 -2.15 5.67 21.46
CA THR A 277 -3.20 5.43 22.47
C THR A 277 -3.67 6.67 23.20
N ASN A 278 -3.04 7.83 23.00
CA ASN A 278 -3.24 9.04 23.79
C ASN A 278 -3.71 10.26 23.00
N GLY A 279 -3.98 10.07 21.69
CA GLY A 279 -4.32 11.15 20.79
C GLY A 279 -5.81 11.42 20.69
N LYS A 280 -6.12 12.39 19.84
CA LYS A 280 -7.45 12.85 19.48
C LYS A 280 -7.71 12.57 18.01
N LEU A 281 -8.97 12.31 17.67
CA LEU A 281 -9.40 12.15 16.29
C LEU A 281 -10.05 13.44 15.79
N TYR A 282 -9.71 13.81 14.55
CA TYR A 282 -10.22 15.00 13.87
C TYR A 282 -10.78 14.62 12.50
N GLY A 283 -11.87 15.27 12.12
CA GLY A 283 -12.39 15.26 10.76
C GLY A 283 -11.90 16.45 9.96
N VAL A 284 -11.76 16.28 8.65
CA VAL A 284 -11.39 17.35 7.72
C VAL A 284 -12.63 18.16 7.35
N LYS A 285 -12.62 19.47 7.61
CA LYS A 285 -13.70 20.41 7.31
C LYS A 285 -13.25 21.39 6.24
N VAL A 286 -14.02 21.57 5.16
CA VAL A 286 -13.56 22.29 3.96
C VAL A 286 -14.35 23.58 3.76
N PHE A 287 -13.65 24.65 3.37
CA PHE A 287 -14.21 25.97 3.10
C PHE A 287 -13.77 26.48 1.73
N LEU A 288 -14.74 26.81 0.89
CA LEU A 288 -14.52 27.53 -0.38
C LEU A 288 -14.81 29.02 -0.16
N GLY A 289 -13.76 29.81 0.04
CA GLY A 289 -13.87 31.14 0.61
C GLY A 289 -14.48 31.07 2.02
N ASP A 290 -15.59 31.78 2.25
CA ASP A 290 -16.33 31.74 3.52
C ASP A 290 -17.44 30.66 3.55
N THR A 291 -17.60 29.90 2.46
CA THR A 291 -18.66 28.88 2.35
C THR A 291 -18.15 27.54 2.84
N HIS A 292 -18.80 27.02 3.89
CA HIS A 292 -18.56 25.66 4.36
C HIS A 292 -19.13 24.66 3.34
N VAL A 293 -18.30 23.68 2.93
CA VAL A 293 -18.65 22.63 1.99
C VAL A 293 -18.65 21.30 2.71
N THR A 294 -19.74 20.56 2.62
CA THR A 294 -19.95 19.32 3.38
C THR A 294 -19.78 18.05 2.56
N GLU A 295 -19.82 18.13 1.23
CA GLU A 295 -19.76 16.94 0.37
C GLU A 295 -18.98 17.22 -0.91
N GLU A 296 -18.20 16.22 -1.34
CA GLU A 296 -17.67 16.13 -2.68
C GLU A 296 -18.81 15.89 -3.68
N SER A 297 -18.82 16.61 -4.80
CA SER A 297 -19.85 16.43 -5.82
C SER A 297 -19.49 15.29 -6.76
N ASN A 298 -20.47 14.44 -7.07
CA ASN A 298 -20.39 13.45 -8.13
C ASN A 298 -20.13 14.05 -9.50
N ASP A 299 -20.72 15.22 -9.76
CA ASP A 299 -20.57 15.95 -11.00
C ASP A 299 -19.75 17.20 -10.73
N PHE A 300 -18.50 17.22 -11.15
CA PHE A 300 -17.72 18.43 -11.20
C PHE A 300 -18.48 19.50 -12.00
N GLY A 301 -19.21 20.35 -11.32
CA GLY A 301 -19.84 21.51 -11.90
C GLY A 301 -21.37 21.54 -12.00
N LEU A 302 -22.10 20.50 -11.61
CA LEU A 302 -23.57 20.52 -11.71
C LEU A 302 -24.23 20.41 -10.33
N GLY A 303 -24.58 21.56 -9.76
CA GLY A 303 -25.61 21.65 -8.72
C GLY A 303 -25.14 21.52 -7.27
N SER A 304 -23.86 21.41 -6.99
CA SER A 304 -23.33 21.39 -5.62
C SER A 304 -22.53 22.64 -5.27
N ALA A 305 -22.26 22.84 -3.97
CA ALA A 305 -21.35 23.90 -3.51
C ALA A 305 -19.92 23.75 -4.05
N MET A 306 -19.55 22.56 -4.55
CA MET A 306 -18.29 22.27 -5.24
C MET A 306 -18.35 22.52 -6.75
N ALA A 307 -19.51 22.97 -7.27
CA ALA A 307 -19.64 23.36 -8.68
C ALA A 307 -18.60 24.44 -9.00
N GLY A 308 -17.60 24.09 -9.81
CA GLY A 308 -16.50 24.98 -10.14
C GLY A 308 -15.31 24.97 -9.17
N PHE A 309 -15.22 24.02 -8.22
CA PHE A 309 -14.00 23.81 -7.46
C PHE A 309 -12.88 23.34 -8.40
N VAL A 310 -12.16 24.30 -8.90
CA VAL A 310 -10.94 24.10 -9.70
C VAL A 310 -9.86 24.85 -8.95
N GLY A 311 -8.91 24.15 -8.34
CA GLY A 311 -7.82 24.77 -7.61
C GLY A 311 -7.74 24.33 -6.15
N SER A 312 -7.66 25.27 -5.22
CA SER A 312 -7.48 24.99 -3.79
C SER A 312 -8.60 25.60 -2.95
N ALA A 313 -8.95 24.90 -1.87
CA ALA A 313 -9.82 25.36 -0.80
C ALA A 313 -9.07 25.31 0.53
N ARG A 314 -9.58 26.02 1.55
CA ARG A 314 -9.05 25.89 2.90
C ARG A 314 -9.66 24.67 3.58
N PHE A 315 -8.87 23.97 4.39
CA PHE A 315 -9.41 23.00 5.35
C PHE A 315 -9.03 23.37 6.79
N GLU A 316 -9.87 22.93 7.69
CA GLU A 316 -9.65 22.98 9.13
C GLU A 316 -9.86 21.58 9.70
N LEU A 317 -9.27 21.29 10.85
CA LEU A 317 -9.50 20.06 11.58
C LEU A 317 -10.54 20.30 12.70
N VAL A 318 -11.63 19.55 12.70
CA VAL A 318 -12.64 19.59 13.76
C VAL A 318 -12.51 18.36 14.66
N GLU A 319 -12.41 18.58 15.96
CA GLU A 319 -12.29 17.52 16.96
C GLU A 319 -13.58 16.71 17.07
N LEU A 320 -13.48 15.38 17.11
CA LEU A 320 -14.60 14.44 17.17
C LEU A 320 -14.66 13.73 18.53
N GLY A 321 -15.85 13.26 18.89
CA GLY A 321 -16.08 12.60 20.17
C GLY A 321 -16.04 13.54 21.37
N SER A 322 -15.90 12.98 22.55
CA SER A 322 -15.79 13.77 23.79
C SER A 322 -14.33 14.10 24.07
N ASP A 323 -13.93 15.36 23.89
CA ASP A 323 -12.54 15.82 24.05
C ASP A 323 -11.55 15.04 23.13
N GLY A 324 -12.01 14.74 21.89
CA GLY A 324 -11.22 14.00 20.88
C GLY A 324 -11.12 12.49 21.12
N ASP A 325 -11.73 11.95 22.15
CA ASP A 325 -11.76 10.53 22.44
C ASP A 325 -12.97 9.85 21.80
N VAL A 326 -12.72 9.05 20.77
CA VAL A 326 -13.71 8.26 20.05
C VAL A 326 -13.71 6.78 20.42
N SER A 327 -12.85 6.36 21.35
CA SER A 327 -12.63 4.93 21.71
C SER A 327 -13.87 4.22 22.25
N GLY A 328 -14.89 4.97 22.67
CA GLY A 328 -16.17 4.46 23.14
C GLY A 328 -17.30 4.56 22.12
N LEU A 329 -17.07 5.17 20.95
CA LEU A 329 -18.08 5.32 19.92
C LEU A 329 -18.17 4.05 19.05
N SER A 330 -19.40 3.73 18.62
CA SER A 330 -19.60 2.84 17.48
C SER A 330 -19.31 3.60 16.17
N GLY A 331 -19.11 2.88 15.06
CA GLY A 331 -18.93 3.53 13.76
C GLY A 331 -20.12 4.43 13.38
N LEU A 332 -21.36 4.01 13.62
CA LEU A 332 -22.55 4.86 13.40
C LEU A 332 -22.52 6.14 14.24
N GLN A 333 -22.03 6.07 15.47
CA GLN A 333 -21.93 7.27 16.31
C GLN A 333 -20.82 8.19 15.83
N LEU A 334 -19.69 7.65 15.37
CA LEU A 334 -18.60 8.42 14.80
C LEU A 334 -19.05 9.13 13.51
N SER A 335 -19.69 8.42 12.59
CA SER A 335 -20.22 9.01 11.35
C SER A 335 -21.28 10.08 11.64
N ALA A 336 -22.21 9.85 12.60
CA ALA A 336 -23.19 10.84 13.00
C ALA A 336 -22.54 12.09 13.61
N ASP A 337 -21.49 11.93 14.42
CA ASP A 337 -20.72 13.03 15.00
C ASP A 337 -19.97 13.82 13.91
N SER A 338 -19.38 13.13 12.94
CA SER A 338 -18.71 13.72 11.77
C SER A 338 -19.66 14.62 10.98
N ILE A 339 -20.86 14.12 10.65
CA ILE A 339 -21.89 14.88 9.94
C ILE A 339 -22.34 16.10 10.77
N ALA A 340 -22.60 15.93 12.07
CA ALA A 340 -23.04 17.00 12.96
C ALA A 340 -21.99 18.12 13.07
N ASN A 341 -20.70 17.78 13.00
CA ASN A 341 -19.60 18.73 13.03
C ASN A 341 -19.22 19.28 11.65
N GLY A 342 -19.88 18.81 10.58
CA GLY A 342 -19.66 19.29 9.22
C GLY A 342 -18.34 18.83 8.61
N VAL A 343 -17.92 17.61 8.92
CA VAL A 343 -16.77 16.96 8.24
C VAL A 343 -17.11 16.81 6.76
N PHE A 344 -16.11 17.04 5.91
CA PHE A 344 -16.25 16.93 4.47
C PHE A 344 -16.34 15.48 4.04
N ARG A 345 -17.43 15.12 3.36
CA ARG A 345 -17.70 13.78 2.88
C ARG A 345 -17.24 13.63 1.44
N MET A 346 -16.45 12.61 1.18
CA MET A 346 -15.79 12.34 -0.08
C MET A 346 -16.33 11.07 -0.75
N LEU A 347 -16.03 10.89 -2.02
CA LEU A 347 -16.55 9.78 -2.82
C LEU A 347 -15.57 8.60 -2.77
N ARG A 348 -15.67 7.78 -1.74
CA ARG A 348 -14.80 6.64 -1.49
C ARG A 348 -13.33 7.08 -1.40
N PRO A 349 -12.90 7.68 -0.27
CA PRO A 349 -11.48 7.85 0.02
C PRO A 349 -10.83 6.48 0.16
N GLU A 350 -9.91 6.22 -0.74
CA GLU A 350 -9.08 5.02 -0.74
C GLU A 350 -7.70 5.32 -0.15
N ASP A 351 -6.65 4.74 -0.68
CA ASP A 351 -5.31 4.86 -0.12
C ASP A 351 -4.72 6.27 -0.19
N GLY A 352 -3.74 6.53 0.66
CA GLY A 352 -2.99 7.78 0.74
C GLY A 352 -1.54 7.59 1.15
N ALA A 353 -0.72 8.61 0.86
CA ALA A 353 0.68 8.63 1.21
C ALA A 353 1.16 10.03 1.60
N TRP A 354 1.99 10.12 2.64
CA TRP A 354 2.71 11.33 2.97
C TRP A 354 3.90 11.52 2.04
N ASP A 355 4.14 12.77 1.59
CA ASP A 355 5.34 13.07 0.80
C ASP A 355 6.60 12.82 1.65
N PRO A 356 7.46 11.86 1.29
CA PRO A 356 8.65 11.53 2.09
C PRO A 356 9.76 12.60 1.98
N ARG A 357 9.61 13.58 1.09
CA ARG A 357 10.61 14.61 0.81
C ARG A 357 10.52 15.75 1.84
N GLY A 358 11.65 16.36 2.15
CA GLY A 358 11.69 17.48 3.09
C GLY A 358 10.96 18.75 2.60
N ASN A 359 10.90 19.00 1.29
CA ASN A 359 10.14 20.09 0.69
C ASN A 359 8.64 19.81 0.56
N GLY A 360 8.23 18.54 0.63
CA GLY A 360 6.84 18.09 0.63
C GLY A 360 6.31 17.68 2.02
N LYS A 361 7.09 17.86 3.07
CA LYS A 361 6.83 17.36 4.43
C LYS A 361 5.43 17.67 5.01
N ASP A 362 4.80 18.74 4.55
CA ASP A 362 3.49 19.20 5.01
C ASP A 362 2.34 18.65 4.15
N SER A 363 2.60 17.70 3.24
CA SER A 363 1.63 17.25 2.25
C SER A 363 1.29 15.76 2.41
N LEU A 364 -0.02 15.51 2.46
CA LEU A 364 -0.64 14.20 2.33
C LEU A 364 -1.33 14.14 0.96
N TYR A 365 -1.07 13.09 0.21
CA TYR A 365 -1.76 12.78 -1.04
C TYR A 365 -2.65 11.57 -0.83
N PHE A 366 -3.82 11.56 -1.43
CA PHE A 366 -4.76 10.45 -1.37
C PHE A 366 -5.68 10.44 -2.58
N VAL A 367 -6.36 9.34 -2.81
CA VAL A 367 -7.28 9.19 -3.93
C VAL A 367 -8.71 9.04 -3.46
N THR A 368 -9.64 9.41 -4.33
CA THR A 368 -11.05 9.00 -4.25
C THR A 368 -11.40 8.24 -5.51
N THR A 369 -11.86 7.00 -5.35
CA THR A 369 -12.23 6.13 -6.46
C THR A 369 -13.50 6.59 -7.15
N ALA A 370 -14.41 7.20 -6.40
CA ALA A 370 -15.73 7.60 -6.83
C ALA A 370 -16.64 6.40 -7.18
N SER A 371 -17.65 6.58 -8.01
CA SER A 371 -18.66 5.57 -8.30
C SER A 371 -18.39 4.89 -9.65
N ILE A 372 -18.68 3.58 -9.72
CA ILE A 372 -18.59 2.79 -10.95
C ILE A 372 -19.83 2.98 -11.84
N SER A 373 -21.00 3.12 -11.25
CA SER A 373 -22.27 3.16 -11.99
C SER A 373 -23.16 4.35 -11.58
N PRO A 374 -23.21 5.41 -12.38
CA PRO A 374 -22.41 5.65 -13.59
C PRO A 374 -20.93 5.86 -13.25
N LEU A 375 -20.02 5.48 -14.15
CA LEU A 375 -18.59 5.69 -13.97
C LEU A 375 -18.30 7.18 -13.72
N ARG A 376 -17.65 7.47 -12.61
CA ARG A 376 -17.24 8.81 -12.20
C ARG A 376 -15.72 8.96 -12.28
N ASN A 377 -15.26 10.18 -12.33
CA ASN A 377 -13.83 10.46 -12.37
C ASN A 377 -13.21 10.25 -11.00
N SER A 378 -12.28 9.33 -10.92
CA SER A 378 -11.34 9.26 -9.80
C SER A 378 -10.52 10.52 -9.69
N ARG A 379 -10.09 10.85 -8.48
CA ARG A 379 -9.33 12.07 -8.20
C ARG A 379 -8.09 11.74 -7.38
N LEU A 380 -7.02 12.49 -7.67
CA LEU A 380 -5.87 12.60 -6.77
C LEU A 380 -6.00 13.93 -6.02
N TRP A 381 -5.99 13.87 -4.71
CA TRP A 381 -6.08 14.98 -3.79
C TRP A 381 -4.75 15.26 -3.11
N ARG A 382 -4.57 16.50 -2.64
CA ARG A 382 -3.53 16.87 -1.69
C ARG A 382 -4.13 17.67 -0.52
N LEU A 383 -3.90 17.21 0.72
CA LEU A 383 -3.98 18.06 1.90
C LEU A 383 -2.60 18.62 2.17
N LYS A 384 -2.45 19.93 2.07
CA LYS A 384 -1.21 20.64 2.39
C LYS A 384 -1.42 21.43 3.67
N PHE A 385 -0.85 20.94 4.77
CA PHE A 385 -0.88 21.62 6.07
C PHE A 385 -0.04 22.90 6.04
N ASP A 386 -0.46 23.92 6.77
CA ASP A 386 0.31 25.14 6.91
C ASP A 386 1.64 24.89 7.66
N ASP A 387 1.60 24.02 8.69
CA ASP A 387 2.75 23.47 9.39
C ASP A 387 2.39 22.09 9.99
N ILE A 388 2.96 21.01 9.48
CA ILE A 388 2.68 19.65 9.95
C ILE A 388 3.07 19.42 11.42
N THR A 389 3.90 20.27 12.00
CA THR A 389 4.20 20.20 13.43
C THR A 389 3.12 20.86 14.31
N ARG A 390 2.13 21.47 13.69
CA ARG A 390 0.93 22.08 14.29
C ARG A 390 -0.30 21.78 13.43
N PRO A 391 -0.60 20.50 13.17
CA PRO A 391 -1.59 20.08 12.18
C PRO A 391 -2.99 20.62 12.44
N GLN A 392 -3.30 20.98 13.69
CA GLN A 392 -4.59 21.57 14.08
C GLN A 392 -4.84 22.94 13.43
N GLU A 393 -3.81 23.61 12.91
CA GLU A 393 -3.98 24.89 12.19
C GLU A 393 -4.61 24.71 10.80
N GLY A 394 -4.71 23.44 10.32
CA GLY A 394 -5.28 23.13 9.02
C GLY A 394 -4.34 23.49 7.87
N GLY A 395 -4.93 23.90 6.73
CA GLY A 395 -4.17 24.21 5.53
C GLY A 395 -5.04 24.32 4.29
N THR A 396 -4.52 23.85 3.15
CA THR A 396 -5.22 23.85 1.85
C THR A 396 -5.48 22.44 1.35
N ILE A 397 -6.65 22.20 0.78
CA ILE A 397 -7.02 20.99 0.05
C ILE A 397 -7.08 21.30 -1.44
N GLU A 398 -6.50 20.43 -2.27
CA GLU A 398 -6.41 20.62 -3.72
C GLU A 398 -6.76 19.32 -4.46
N ILE A 399 -7.41 19.47 -5.63
CA ILE A 399 -7.57 18.38 -6.60
C ILE A 399 -6.43 18.51 -7.62
N LEU A 400 -5.55 17.53 -7.68
CA LEU A 400 -4.40 17.51 -8.58
C LEU A 400 -4.71 16.80 -9.90
N LEU A 401 -5.50 15.71 -9.85
CA LEU A 401 -5.96 14.96 -11.00
C LEU A 401 -7.47 14.81 -10.97
N THR A 402 -8.08 15.03 -12.13
CA THR A 402 -9.49 14.75 -12.43
C THR A 402 -9.67 14.72 -13.94
N ASN A 403 -10.70 14.03 -14.44
CA ASN A 403 -10.95 13.88 -15.88
C ASN A 403 -9.72 13.32 -16.64
N THR A 404 -8.98 12.42 -16.04
CA THR A 404 -7.81 11.76 -16.65
C THR A 404 -8.23 10.47 -17.35
N PRO A 405 -7.34 9.85 -18.16
CA PRO A 405 -7.58 8.50 -18.68
C PRO A 405 -7.57 7.42 -17.59
N GLY A 406 -6.99 7.70 -16.40
CA GLY A 406 -7.00 6.79 -15.26
C GLY A 406 -8.40 6.70 -14.63
N ARG A 407 -8.75 5.51 -14.15
CA ARG A 407 -10.09 5.17 -13.65
C ARG A 407 -9.97 4.43 -12.34
N MET A 408 -10.89 4.71 -11.43
CA MET A 408 -10.99 3.99 -10.16
C MET A 408 -9.61 3.81 -9.51
N PHE A 409 -8.97 4.96 -9.23
CA PHE A 409 -7.72 4.95 -8.45
C PHE A 409 -8.01 4.40 -7.06
N ASP A 410 -7.20 3.49 -6.66
CA ASP A 410 -7.33 2.75 -5.41
C ASP A 410 -6.08 2.94 -4.55
N ASN A 411 -5.00 2.24 -4.85
CA ASN A 411 -3.78 2.26 -4.07
C ASN A 411 -2.75 3.27 -4.59
N ILE A 412 -1.99 3.86 -3.66
CA ILE A 412 -0.92 4.80 -4.02
C ILE A 412 0.34 4.65 -3.17
N THR A 413 1.47 5.07 -3.71
CA THR A 413 2.69 5.35 -2.94
C THR A 413 3.42 6.55 -3.52
N ILE A 414 4.28 7.17 -2.72
CA ILE A 414 5.12 8.31 -3.16
C ILE A 414 6.59 7.97 -2.95
N ASP A 415 7.37 8.06 -4.02
CA ASP A 415 8.81 7.88 -3.93
C ASP A 415 9.56 9.19 -3.59
N ARG A 416 10.84 9.06 -3.27
CA ARG A 416 11.69 10.21 -2.93
C ARG A 416 12.03 11.10 -4.13
N LEU A 417 11.68 10.70 -5.33
CA LEU A 417 11.80 11.51 -6.54
C LEU A 417 10.61 12.46 -6.73
N GLY A 418 9.55 12.31 -5.95
CA GLY A 418 8.31 13.08 -6.05
C GLY A 418 7.38 12.55 -7.11
N ARG A 419 7.33 11.24 -7.27
CA ARG A 419 6.35 10.57 -8.14
C ARG A 419 5.32 9.87 -7.28
N VAL A 420 4.06 10.10 -7.58
CA VAL A 420 2.94 9.32 -7.02
C VAL A 420 2.67 8.19 -8.00
N LEU A 421 2.81 6.94 -7.54
CA LEU A 421 2.36 5.77 -8.28
C LEU A 421 0.91 5.53 -7.90
N LEU A 422 0.03 5.40 -8.91
CA LEU A 422 -1.42 5.24 -8.76
C LEU A 422 -1.81 3.91 -9.40
N GLN A 423 -2.53 3.08 -8.68
CA GLN A 423 -3.05 1.81 -9.16
C GLN A 423 -4.55 1.91 -9.37
N GLU A 424 -5.06 1.20 -10.39
CA GLU A 424 -6.49 1.09 -10.68
C GLU A 424 -7.03 -0.23 -10.17
N ASP A 425 -8.24 -0.19 -9.59
CA ASP A 425 -9.14 -1.33 -9.44
C ASP A 425 -10.22 -1.29 -10.52
N THR A 426 -10.45 -2.38 -11.24
CA THR A 426 -11.51 -2.43 -12.26
C THR A 426 -12.90 -2.57 -11.66
N GLY A 427 -13.02 -3.08 -10.45
CA GLY A 427 -14.30 -3.34 -9.80
C GLY A 427 -15.24 -4.18 -10.66
N ASN A 428 -14.72 -5.26 -11.25
CA ASN A 428 -15.45 -6.16 -12.16
C ASN A 428 -16.00 -5.48 -13.44
N ASN A 429 -15.25 -4.56 -14.01
CA ASN A 429 -15.57 -3.88 -15.27
C ASN A 429 -14.70 -4.38 -16.43
N SER A 430 -15.08 -4.05 -17.67
CA SER A 430 -14.51 -4.62 -18.88
C SER A 430 -13.27 -3.92 -19.44
N TRP A 431 -12.55 -3.13 -18.64
CA TRP A 431 -11.24 -2.58 -19.04
C TRP A 431 -10.13 -3.24 -18.24
N VAL A 432 -8.92 -3.19 -18.76
CA VAL A 432 -7.73 -3.70 -18.09
C VAL A 432 -7.17 -2.62 -17.16
N ALA A 433 -6.96 -2.95 -15.88
CA ALA A 433 -6.42 -2.05 -14.88
C ALA A 433 -4.97 -1.63 -15.20
N LYS A 434 -4.61 -0.41 -14.80
CA LYS A 434 -3.34 0.23 -15.11
C LYS A 434 -2.64 0.75 -13.87
N ILE A 435 -1.33 0.96 -14.01
CA ILE A 435 -0.49 1.66 -13.03
C ILE A 435 0.05 2.92 -13.69
N TRP A 436 -0.12 4.05 -13.00
CA TRP A 436 0.27 5.37 -13.47
C TRP A 436 1.36 5.97 -12.58
N ALA A 437 2.23 6.78 -13.17
CA ALA A 437 3.14 7.65 -12.44
C ALA A 437 2.73 9.11 -12.65
N TYR A 438 2.46 9.82 -11.56
CA TYR A 438 2.19 11.25 -11.55
C TYR A 438 3.36 12.01 -10.95
N GLY A 439 3.92 12.96 -11.69
CA GLY A 439 4.99 13.84 -11.22
C GLY A 439 4.45 15.01 -10.41
N ILE A 440 4.74 15.06 -9.12
CA ILE A 440 4.27 16.14 -8.23
C ILE A 440 4.72 17.52 -8.72
N ASP A 441 5.95 17.62 -9.19
CA ASP A 441 6.56 18.90 -9.58
C ASP A 441 6.23 19.31 -11.03
N THR A 442 5.83 18.36 -11.88
CA THR A 442 5.58 18.58 -13.31
C THR A 442 4.11 18.51 -13.70
N GLY A 443 3.29 17.83 -12.91
CA GLY A 443 1.90 17.52 -13.26
C GLY A 443 1.74 16.47 -14.36
N ALA A 444 2.83 15.82 -14.80
CA ALA A 444 2.79 14.80 -15.84
C ALA A 444 2.19 13.50 -15.31
N LEU A 445 1.25 12.91 -16.06
CA LEU A 445 0.66 11.60 -15.79
C LEU A 445 1.06 10.64 -16.91
N ILE A 446 1.76 9.57 -16.57
CA ILE A 446 2.32 8.59 -17.51
C ILE A 446 1.86 7.19 -17.10
N GLU A 447 1.27 6.44 -18.03
CA GLU A 447 1.02 5.01 -17.85
C GLU A 447 2.36 4.26 -17.81
N VAL A 448 2.63 3.54 -16.73
CA VAL A 448 3.88 2.79 -16.56
C VAL A 448 3.70 1.29 -16.74
N ALA A 449 2.52 0.78 -16.41
CA ALA A 449 2.19 -0.64 -16.55
C ALA A 449 0.68 -0.84 -16.72
N HIS A 450 0.29 -2.02 -17.20
CA HIS A 450 -1.10 -2.48 -17.26
C HIS A 450 -1.16 -4.00 -17.01
N HIS A 451 -2.30 -4.50 -16.59
CA HIS A 451 -2.51 -5.93 -16.44
C HIS A 451 -2.48 -6.62 -17.83
N ASP A 452 -2.09 -7.90 -17.88
CA ASP A 452 -1.95 -8.63 -19.14
C ASP A 452 -3.33 -8.86 -19.79
N PRO A 453 -3.63 -8.25 -20.97
CA PRO A 453 -4.92 -8.43 -21.63
C PRO A 453 -5.21 -9.90 -22.02
N GLU A 454 -4.18 -10.74 -22.18
CA GLU A 454 -4.41 -12.17 -22.41
C GLU A 454 -5.03 -12.87 -21.20
N LEU A 455 -4.83 -12.35 -20.00
CA LEU A 455 -5.32 -12.91 -18.75
C LEU A 455 -6.63 -12.24 -18.28
N PHE A 456 -6.79 -10.94 -18.57
CA PHE A 456 -7.81 -10.11 -17.93
C PHE A 456 -8.78 -9.40 -18.90
N GLU A 457 -8.59 -9.50 -20.22
CA GLU A 457 -9.53 -8.93 -21.19
C GLU A 457 -10.33 -10.02 -21.90
N THR A 458 -11.66 -9.93 -21.80
CA THR A 458 -12.57 -10.90 -22.40
C THR A 458 -12.37 -11.00 -23.92
N GLY A 459 -12.13 -12.20 -24.41
CA GLY A 459 -12.05 -12.50 -25.85
C GLY A 459 -10.66 -12.33 -26.46
N VAL A 460 -9.68 -11.80 -25.74
CA VAL A 460 -8.28 -11.70 -26.23
C VAL A 460 -7.64 -13.07 -26.30
N ASN A 461 -7.62 -13.81 -25.20
CA ASN A 461 -7.10 -15.18 -25.16
C ASN A 461 -7.97 -16.09 -24.27
N PRO A 462 -9.05 -16.69 -24.79
CA PRO A 462 -9.97 -17.50 -23.99
C PRO A 462 -9.33 -18.70 -23.27
N ALA A 463 -8.16 -19.17 -23.74
CA ALA A 463 -7.46 -20.29 -23.11
C ALA A 463 -6.64 -19.87 -21.86
N LYS A 464 -6.30 -18.59 -21.75
CA LYS A 464 -5.55 -18.03 -20.63
C LYS A 464 -6.39 -17.13 -19.72
N PHE A 465 -7.55 -16.69 -20.18
CA PHE A 465 -8.42 -15.76 -19.48
C PHE A 465 -8.70 -16.21 -18.05
N ILE A 466 -8.50 -15.33 -17.09
CA ILE A 466 -8.71 -15.55 -15.65
C ILE A 466 -10.01 -14.86 -15.20
N THR A 467 -10.06 -13.53 -15.32
CA THR A 467 -11.17 -12.70 -14.84
C THR A 467 -11.14 -11.31 -15.49
N VAL A 468 -12.18 -10.51 -15.30
CA VAL A 468 -12.21 -9.05 -15.53
C VAL A 468 -12.25 -8.26 -14.22
N ASP A 469 -11.98 -8.94 -13.11
CA ASP A 469 -12.03 -8.41 -11.75
C ASP A 469 -10.62 -8.45 -11.17
N GLU A 470 -9.66 -7.94 -11.92
CA GLU A 470 -8.28 -7.83 -11.49
C GLU A 470 -8.00 -6.47 -10.87
N GLU A 471 -7.18 -6.48 -9.84
CA GLU A 471 -6.76 -5.30 -9.13
C GLU A 471 -5.25 -5.36 -8.86
N SER A 472 -4.54 -4.24 -9.05
CA SER A 472 -3.19 -4.10 -8.50
C SER A 472 -3.25 -3.28 -7.23
N SER A 473 -2.64 -3.80 -6.14
CA SER A 473 -2.82 -3.29 -4.80
C SER A 473 -1.50 -3.25 -4.02
N GLY A 474 -1.52 -2.66 -2.82
CA GLY A 474 -0.45 -2.72 -1.84
C GLY A 474 0.91 -2.17 -2.29
N ILE A 475 0.96 -1.19 -3.21
CA ILE A 475 2.22 -0.68 -3.75
C ILE A 475 3.04 0.08 -2.72
N ILE A 476 4.34 -0.24 -2.62
CA ILE A 476 5.30 0.44 -1.74
C ILE A 476 6.59 0.86 -2.46
N ASP A 477 7.18 1.99 -2.06
CA ASP A 477 8.54 2.36 -2.46
C ASP A 477 9.56 1.39 -1.84
N ALA A 478 10.23 0.61 -2.69
CA ALA A 478 11.23 -0.38 -2.29
C ALA A 478 12.68 0.13 -2.42
N GLN A 479 12.89 1.45 -2.46
CA GLN A 479 14.20 2.06 -2.63
C GLN A 479 15.22 1.59 -1.59
N GLN A 480 14.81 1.40 -0.34
CA GLN A 480 15.72 0.95 0.72
C GLN A 480 16.19 -0.50 0.51
N ILE A 481 15.48 -1.27 -0.30
CA ILE A 481 15.78 -2.68 -0.60
C ILE A 481 16.55 -2.80 -1.91
N PHE A 482 16.06 -2.23 -2.99
CA PHE A 482 16.58 -2.47 -4.33
C PHE A 482 17.28 -1.26 -4.96
N GLY A 483 17.14 -0.06 -4.38
CA GLY A 483 17.61 1.20 -4.94
C GLY A 483 16.49 2.04 -5.56
N GLU A 484 16.84 3.23 -6.01
CA GLU A 484 15.92 4.22 -6.54
C GLU A 484 15.12 3.70 -7.73
N GLY A 485 13.83 3.98 -7.75
CA GLY A 485 12.90 3.60 -8.82
C GLY A 485 12.33 2.18 -8.70
N TRP A 486 12.64 1.44 -7.64
CA TRP A 486 12.07 0.11 -7.40
C TRP A 486 10.85 0.17 -6.49
N PHE A 487 9.84 -0.63 -6.84
CA PHE A 487 8.59 -0.80 -6.11
C PHE A 487 8.28 -2.29 -5.91
N LEU A 488 7.55 -2.59 -4.84
CA LEU A 488 6.87 -3.87 -4.62
C LEU A 488 5.38 -3.62 -4.64
N PHE A 489 4.61 -4.55 -5.17
CA PHE A 489 3.15 -4.50 -5.21
C PHE A 489 2.57 -5.89 -5.39
N VAL A 490 1.28 -6.01 -5.21
CA VAL A 490 0.54 -7.26 -5.42
C VAL A 490 -0.53 -7.11 -6.50
N VAL A 491 -1.02 -8.24 -6.97
CA VAL A 491 -2.22 -8.35 -7.81
C VAL A 491 -3.20 -9.28 -7.13
N GLN A 492 -4.41 -8.81 -6.94
CA GLN A 492 -5.59 -9.62 -6.67
C GLN A 492 -6.23 -9.94 -8.02
N SER A 493 -6.46 -11.20 -8.33
CA SER A 493 -7.15 -11.56 -9.58
C SER A 493 -8.61 -11.94 -9.35
N HIS A 494 -9.06 -11.97 -8.09
CA HIS A 494 -10.41 -12.36 -7.65
C HIS A 494 -10.93 -13.67 -8.25
N ALA A 495 -10.04 -14.50 -8.79
CA ALA A 495 -10.36 -15.81 -9.33
C ALA A 495 -10.37 -16.87 -8.23
N VAL A 496 -11.54 -17.42 -7.94
CA VAL A 496 -11.74 -18.40 -6.85
C VAL A 496 -10.91 -19.67 -7.09
N LYS A 497 -10.16 -20.08 -6.08
CA LYS A 497 -9.41 -21.35 -6.04
C LYS A 497 -10.24 -22.45 -5.42
N SER A 498 -10.10 -23.69 -5.90
CA SER A 498 -10.78 -24.85 -5.33
C SER A 498 -10.22 -25.32 -3.99
N ASP A 499 -8.96 -24.95 -3.68
CA ASP A 499 -8.33 -25.24 -2.39
C ASP A 499 -8.81 -24.20 -1.37
N PRO A 500 -9.50 -24.61 -0.29
CA PRO A 500 -10.07 -23.68 0.68
C PRO A 500 -9.01 -22.86 1.46
N GLU A 501 -7.74 -23.29 1.47
CA GLU A 501 -6.68 -22.50 2.05
C GLU A 501 -6.35 -21.28 1.17
N LEU A 502 -6.38 -21.44 -0.15
CA LEU A 502 -5.93 -20.43 -1.09
C LEU A 502 -6.96 -19.34 -1.36
N VAL A 503 -8.23 -19.62 -1.26
CA VAL A 503 -9.41 -18.77 -1.43
C VAL A 503 -9.50 -18.19 -2.85
N GLN A 504 -8.64 -17.26 -3.23
CA GLN A 504 -8.59 -16.65 -4.56
C GLN A 504 -7.15 -16.58 -5.08
N ASP A 505 -6.98 -16.27 -6.35
CA ASP A 505 -5.68 -16.13 -6.98
C ASP A 505 -5.08 -14.73 -6.75
N GLY A 506 -3.76 -14.61 -6.98
CA GLY A 506 -3.04 -13.35 -6.87
C GLY A 506 -1.53 -13.55 -7.01
N GLN A 507 -0.80 -12.44 -7.05
CA GLN A 507 0.64 -12.47 -7.30
C GLN A 507 1.36 -11.33 -6.58
N LEU A 508 2.57 -11.60 -6.05
CA LEU A 508 3.52 -10.60 -5.56
C LEU A 508 4.53 -10.28 -6.66
N LEU A 509 4.73 -9.00 -6.93
CA LEU A 509 5.59 -8.51 -8.01
C LEU A 509 6.57 -7.44 -7.54
N ARG A 510 7.64 -7.27 -8.33
CA ARG A 510 8.58 -6.17 -8.25
C ARG A 510 8.55 -5.39 -9.56
N MET A 511 8.56 -4.05 -9.48
CA MET A 511 8.59 -3.16 -10.64
C MET A 511 9.72 -2.15 -10.51
N TYR A 512 10.43 -1.91 -11.60
CA TYR A 512 11.35 -0.78 -11.76
C TYR A 512 10.73 0.27 -12.67
N VAL A 513 10.65 1.50 -12.21
CA VAL A 513 10.20 2.67 -12.99
C VAL A 513 11.39 3.63 -13.11
N PRO A 514 11.94 3.84 -14.31
CA PRO A 514 13.09 4.72 -14.51
C PRO A 514 12.91 6.11 -13.88
N PRO A 515 13.94 6.66 -13.23
CA PRO A 515 13.84 7.95 -12.50
C PRO A 515 13.41 9.15 -13.35
N GLN A 516 13.54 9.11 -14.66
CA GLN A 516 13.14 10.19 -15.56
C GLN A 516 11.65 10.19 -15.92
N ILE A 517 10.91 9.11 -15.63
CA ILE A 517 9.47 9.04 -15.93
C ILE A 517 8.71 9.96 -14.96
N ALA A 518 7.83 10.80 -15.51
CA ALA A 518 6.99 11.77 -14.80
C ALA A 518 7.75 12.84 -13.99
N ARG A 519 9.04 13.09 -14.32
CA ARG A 519 9.88 14.13 -13.68
C ARG A 519 9.99 15.38 -14.52
#